data_0eb430b1b095d5ec94d7f154d1644160
#
_entry.id   0eb430b1b095d5ec94d7f154d1644160
#
_cell.length_a   1.000
_cell.length_b   1.000
_cell.length_c   1.000
_cell.angle_alpha   90.00
_cell.angle_beta   90.00
_cell.angle_gamma   90.00
#
_symmetry.space_group_name_H-M   'P 1'
#
loop_
_entity.id
_entity.type
_entity.pdbx_description
1 polymer ?
#
loop_
_entity_poly.entity_id
_entity_poly.type
_entity_poly.pdbx_seq_one_letter_code
_entity_poly.pdbx_strand_id
1 'polypeptide(L)'
;MRYGAVEAVRNLSLSVAEGEAITLIGPNGAGKSSTLKGIMGLERSSGAVSYQGQELKKRTPESLAAKGMVLVPEKRELFASMEVEDNLMLGAFTRFQRREKGLRDDLERVYALFPRLKERRKQLAGTMSGGEQQMLAIGRALMAKPKLLLLDEPSLGLAPLIVGEI
;
A
#
# COMPACT_ATOMS: atom_id res chain seq x y z
N MET A 1 8.28 18.42 -6.70
CA MET A 1 7.45 17.55 -7.53
C MET A 1 6.48 18.40 -8.34
N ARG A 2 6.35 18.20 -9.66
CA ARG A 2 5.60 19.11 -10.54
C ARG A 2 4.65 18.35 -11.45
N TYR A 3 3.44 18.88 -11.62
CA TYR A 3 2.45 18.47 -12.61
C TYR A 3 2.31 19.59 -13.64
N GLY A 4 3.01 19.49 -14.78
CA GLY A 4 3.12 20.60 -15.72
C GLY A 4 3.73 21.85 -15.07
N ALA A 5 2.97 22.95 -15.02
CA ALA A 5 3.38 24.21 -14.39
C ALA A 5 3.13 24.25 -12.86
N VAL A 6 2.37 23.30 -12.30
CA VAL A 6 2.01 23.31 -10.90
C VAL A 6 3.04 22.54 -10.07
N GLU A 7 3.61 23.18 -9.05
CA GLU A 7 4.50 22.56 -8.09
C GLU A 7 3.69 22.04 -6.89
N ALA A 8 3.41 20.74 -6.88
CA ALA A 8 2.59 20.08 -5.87
C ALA A 8 3.31 19.83 -4.54
N VAL A 9 4.64 19.62 -4.58
CA VAL A 9 5.46 19.41 -3.37
C VAL A 9 6.79 20.13 -3.55
N ARG A 10 7.15 20.94 -2.56
CA ARG A 10 8.40 21.72 -2.53
C ARG A 10 9.17 21.44 -1.24
N ASN A 11 10.46 21.14 -1.37
CA ASN A 11 11.44 21.08 -0.26
C ASN A 11 10.94 20.23 0.94
N LEU A 12 10.34 19.05 0.65
CA LEU A 12 9.94 18.12 1.68
C LEU A 12 11.10 17.18 2.01
N SER A 13 11.45 17.11 3.29
CA SER A 13 12.32 16.07 3.84
C SER A 13 11.55 15.34 4.94
N LEU A 14 11.55 14.03 4.89
CA LEU A 14 10.94 13.18 5.90
C LEU A 14 11.79 11.91 6.07
N SER A 15 11.74 11.34 7.26
CA SER A 15 12.33 10.05 7.58
C SER A 15 11.35 9.22 8.36
N VAL A 16 11.43 7.90 8.21
CA VAL A 16 10.62 6.92 8.94
C VAL A 16 11.59 5.87 9.47
N ALA A 17 11.61 5.67 10.78
CA ALA A 17 12.41 4.63 11.42
C ALA A 17 11.69 3.27 11.35
N GLU A 18 12.43 2.20 11.61
CA GLU A 18 11.84 0.87 11.74
C GLU A 18 10.88 0.81 12.94
N GLY A 19 9.69 0.27 12.75
CA GLY A 19 8.63 0.23 13.76
C GLY A 19 7.93 1.57 14.00
N GLU A 20 8.24 2.61 13.22
CA GLU A 20 7.61 3.92 13.34
C GLU A 20 6.41 4.04 12.40
N ALA A 21 5.32 4.62 12.91
CA ALA A 21 4.18 5.05 12.10
C ALA A 21 4.12 6.57 12.05
N ILE A 22 4.14 7.14 10.85
CA ILE A 22 4.02 8.58 10.64
C ILE A 22 2.75 8.93 9.85
N THR A 23 2.20 10.12 10.11
CA THR A 23 1.03 10.62 9.39
C THR A 23 1.35 11.95 8.71
N LEU A 24 1.04 12.04 7.41
CA LEU A 24 1.07 13.30 6.67
C LEU A 24 -0.26 14.03 6.84
N ILE A 25 -0.26 15.15 7.55
CA ILE A 25 -1.46 15.95 7.81
C ILE A 25 -1.44 17.19 6.92
N GLY A 26 -2.60 17.54 6.38
CA GLY A 26 -2.78 18.74 5.56
C GLY A 26 -4.12 18.72 4.81
N PRO A 27 -4.58 19.88 4.31
CA PRO A 27 -5.82 19.98 3.55
C PRO A 27 -5.72 19.20 2.23
N ASN A 28 -6.88 19.05 1.54
CA ASN A 28 -6.90 18.50 0.19
C ASN A 28 -6.09 19.40 -0.74
N GLY A 29 -5.27 18.78 -1.59
CA GLY A 29 -4.33 19.51 -2.46
C GLY A 29 -2.99 19.87 -1.82
N ALA A 30 -2.74 19.57 -0.54
CA ALA A 30 -1.46 19.84 0.14
C ALA A 30 -0.28 18.98 -0.36
N GLY A 31 -0.50 18.06 -1.29
CA GLY A 31 0.55 17.23 -1.87
C GLY A 31 0.80 15.89 -1.17
N LYS A 32 -0.07 15.45 -0.24
CA LYS A 32 0.07 14.17 0.48
C LYS A 32 0.20 12.98 -0.49
N SER A 33 -0.81 12.77 -1.34
CA SER A 33 -0.80 11.71 -2.36
C SER A 33 0.35 11.87 -3.35
N SER A 34 0.67 13.11 -3.73
CA SER A 34 1.81 13.41 -4.62
C SER A 34 3.12 12.95 -3.98
N THR A 35 3.32 13.21 -2.67
CA THR A 35 4.51 12.77 -1.94
C THR A 35 4.65 11.25 -1.99
N LEU A 36 3.58 10.51 -1.67
CA LEU A 36 3.59 9.04 -1.70
C LEU A 36 3.86 8.50 -3.11
N LYS A 37 3.20 9.05 -4.13
CA LYS A 37 3.43 8.69 -5.54
C LYS A 37 4.86 9.01 -5.99
N GLY A 38 5.42 10.13 -5.54
CA GLY A 38 6.81 10.51 -5.82
C GLY A 38 7.83 9.58 -5.18
N ILE A 39 7.61 9.13 -3.94
CA ILE A 39 8.43 8.12 -3.27
C ILE A 39 8.39 6.81 -4.06
N MET A 40 7.21 6.38 -4.48
CA MET A 40 6.99 5.14 -5.25
C MET A 40 7.47 5.22 -6.71
N GLY A 41 7.91 6.37 -7.19
CA GLY A 41 8.32 6.54 -8.58
C GLY A 41 7.17 6.50 -9.60
N LEU A 42 5.91 6.60 -9.14
CA LEU A 42 4.72 6.71 -9.97
C LEU A 42 4.64 8.08 -10.65
N GLU A 43 5.25 9.08 -10.03
CA GLU A 43 5.31 10.44 -10.54
C GLU A 43 6.74 10.96 -10.53
N ARG A 44 7.07 11.84 -11.48
CA ARG A 44 8.40 12.45 -11.56
C ARG A 44 8.63 13.36 -10.36
N SER A 45 9.66 13.06 -9.59
CA SER A 45 10.10 13.87 -8.47
C SER A 45 11.61 14.12 -8.55
N SER A 46 12.05 15.29 -8.14
CA SER A 46 13.46 15.59 -7.86
C SER A 46 13.77 15.27 -6.39
N GLY A 47 15.03 15.07 -6.09
CA GLY A 47 15.51 14.74 -4.75
C GLY A 47 15.86 13.28 -4.57
N ALA A 48 16.57 13.00 -3.49
CA ALA A 48 17.03 11.67 -3.13
C ALA A 48 15.97 10.94 -2.30
N VAL A 49 15.80 9.65 -2.54
CA VAL A 49 15.03 8.75 -1.69
C VAL A 49 15.95 7.61 -1.29
N SER A 50 16.10 7.41 0.01
CA SER A 50 16.85 6.29 0.56
C SER A 50 15.91 5.30 1.22
N TYR A 51 16.18 4.01 1.09
CA TYR A 51 15.43 2.94 1.72
C TYR A 51 16.40 1.88 2.25
N GLN A 52 16.27 1.53 3.53
CA GLN A 52 17.17 0.60 4.21
C GLN A 52 18.66 0.98 4.01
N GLY A 53 18.99 2.26 4.16
CA GLY A 53 20.35 2.80 4.02
C GLY A 53 20.88 2.88 2.58
N GLN A 54 20.09 2.55 1.58
CA GLN A 54 20.49 2.60 0.16
C GLN A 54 19.71 3.66 -0.61
N GLU A 55 20.41 4.49 -1.38
CA GLU A 55 19.77 5.43 -2.29
C GLU A 55 19.09 4.70 -3.45
N LEU A 56 17.83 5.03 -3.70
CA LEU A 56 17.02 4.47 -4.77
C LEU A 56 17.18 5.29 -6.07
N LYS A 57 18.18 4.95 -6.88
CA LYS A 57 18.48 5.65 -8.14
C LYS A 57 17.40 5.47 -9.22
N LYS A 58 16.85 4.25 -9.32
CA LYS A 58 15.70 3.94 -10.20
C LYS A 58 14.57 3.43 -9.34
N ARG A 59 13.41 4.08 -9.44
CA ARG A 59 12.21 3.75 -8.67
C ARG A 59 11.11 3.38 -9.65
N THR A 60 10.78 2.11 -9.71
CA THR A 60 9.54 1.63 -10.33
C THR A 60 8.73 0.90 -9.27
N PRO A 61 7.39 0.95 -9.32
CA PRO A 61 6.54 0.27 -8.34
C PRO A 61 6.91 -1.21 -8.16
N GLU A 62 7.23 -1.90 -9.24
CA GLU A 62 7.60 -3.31 -9.23
C GLU A 62 8.92 -3.54 -8.48
N SER A 63 9.94 -2.67 -8.72
CA SER A 63 11.24 -2.77 -8.06
C SER A 63 11.14 -2.48 -6.57
N LEU A 64 10.24 -1.57 -6.17
CA LEU A 64 10.01 -1.20 -4.78
C LEU A 64 9.18 -2.26 -4.06
N ALA A 65 8.14 -2.80 -4.71
CA ALA A 65 7.38 -3.93 -4.17
C ALA A 65 8.27 -5.15 -3.91
N ALA A 66 9.19 -5.45 -4.83
CA ALA A 66 10.17 -6.52 -4.65
C ALA A 66 11.13 -6.30 -3.46
N LYS A 67 11.31 -5.06 -3.01
CA LYS A 67 12.08 -4.68 -1.82
C LYS A 67 11.22 -4.62 -0.54
N GLY A 68 9.90 -4.81 -0.66
CA GLY A 68 8.96 -4.76 0.45
C GLY A 68 8.37 -3.36 0.72
N MET A 69 8.42 -2.44 -0.24
CA MET A 69 7.74 -1.15 -0.14
C MET A 69 6.45 -1.20 -0.97
N VAL A 70 5.30 -1.02 -0.34
CA VAL A 70 3.98 -1.15 -0.98
C VAL A 70 3.14 0.09 -0.72
N LEU A 71 2.43 0.55 -1.74
CA LEU A 71 1.46 1.66 -1.65
C LEU A 71 0.04 1.13 -1.83
N VAL A 72 -0.85 1.51 -0.93
CA VAL A 72 -2.30 1.43 -1.11
C VAL A 72 -2.80 2.80 -1.56
N PRO A 73 -3.21 2.95 -2.82
CA PRO A 73 -3.68 4.22 -3.34
C PRO A 73 -5.10 4.55 -2.85
N GLU A 74 -5.47 5.83 -2.85
CA GLU A 74 -6.81 6.32 -2.49
C GLU A 74 -7.93 5.59 -3.25
N LYS A 75 -7.75 5.38 -4.56
CA LYS A 75 -8.73 4.69 -5.41
C LYS A 75 -8.77 3.16 -5.22
N ARG A 76 -8.02 2.60 -4.26
CA ARG A 76 -7.96 1.17 -3.92
C ARG A 76 -7.48 0.25 -5.03
N GLU A 77 -7.81 0.53 -6.28
CA GLU A 77 -7.39 -0.20 -7.51
C GLU A 77 -7.59 -1.72 -7.39
N LEU A 78 -8.77 -2.12 -6.96
CA LEU A 78 -9.17 -3.52 -6.86
C LEU A 78 -9.58 -4.09 -8.22
N PHE A 79 -9.41 -5.38 -8.39
CA PHE A 79 -9.95 -6.13 -9.52
C PHE A 79 -11.42 -6.45 -9.24
N ALA A 80 -12.31 -5.57 -9.67
CA ALA A 80 -13.75 -5.59 -9.31
C ALA A 80 -14.47 -6.88 -9.74
N SER A 81 -14.04 -7.50 -10.84
CA SER A 81 -14.58 -8.73 -11.39
C SER A 81 -13.99 -10.02 -10.79
N MET A 82 -13.04 -9.89 -9.87
CA MET A 82 -12.43 -11.02 -9.18
C MET A 82 -12.99 -11.15 -7.76
N GLU A 83 -12.95 -12.37 -7.23
CA GLU A 83 -13.32 -12.65 -5.85
C GLU A 83 -12.39 -11.95 -4.86
N VAL A 84 -12.86 -11.78 -3.63
CA VAL A 84 -12.08 -11.21 -2.52
C VAL A 84 -10.79 -12.01 -2.29
N GLU A 85 -10.89 -13.34 -2.23
CA GLU A 85 -9.74 -14.23 -2.01
C GLU A 85 -8.70 -14.09 -3.14
N ASP A 86 -9.14 -14.02 -4.38
CA ASP A 86 -8.25 -13.86 -5.53
C ASP A 86 -7.54 -12.49 -5.50
N ASN A 87 -8.27 -11.41 -5.15
CA ASN A 87 -7.65 -10.11 -4.96
C ASN A 87 -6.57 -10.15 -3.88
N LEU A 88 -6.81 -10.82 -2.75
CA LEU A 88 -5.81 -10.99 -1.70
C LEU A 88 -4.59 -11.76 -2.20
N MET A 89 -4.81 -12.90 -2.87
CA MET A 89 -3.73 -13.75 -3.37
C MET A 89 -2.86 -13.04 -4.41
N LEU A 90 -3.42 -12.14 -5.23
CA LEU A 90 -2.63 -11.29 -6.13
C LEU A 90 -1.62 -10.41 -5.39
N GLY A 91 -1.91 -9.99 -4.16
CA GLY A 91 -0.95 -9.27 -3.34
C GLY A 91 0.34 -10.04 -3.04
N ALA A 92 0.25 -11.38 -3.02
CA ALA A 92 1.40 -12.26 -2.81
C ALA A 92 2.13 -12.65 -4.12
N PHE A 93 1.80 -12.05 -5.26
CA PHE A 93 2.28 -12.48 -6.59
C PHE A 93 3.82 -12.60 -6.67
N THR A 94 4.56 -11.60 -6.22
CA THR A 94 6.03 -11.63 -6.22
C THR A 94 6.60 -12.75 -5.35
N ARG A 95 5.95 -13.05 -4.25
CA ARG A 95 6.31 -14.13 -3.32
C ARG A 95 5.98 -15.49 -3.93
N PHE A 96 4.84 -15.60 -4.61
CA PHE A 96 4.46 -16.78 -5.35
C PHE A 96 5.47 -17.10 -6.47
N GLN A 97 5.91 -16.10 -7.23
CA GLN A 97 6.96 -16.27 -8.25
C GLN A 97 8.29 -16.77 -7.64
N ARG A 98 8.61 -16.36 -6.42
CA ARG A 98 9.80 -16.80 -5.68
C ARG A 98 9.60 -18.16 -4.99
N ARG A 99 8.45 -18.80 -5.18
CA ARG A 99 8.08 -20.07 -4.54
C ARG A 99 8.15 -20.03 -3.01
N GLU A 100 7.87 -18.85 -2.42
CA GLU A 100 7.82 -18.72 -0.97
C GLU A 100 6.70 -19.57 -0.38
N LYS A 101 6.97 -20.17 0.78
CA LYS A 101 5.98 -20.97 1.53
C LYS A 101 5.16 -20.07 2.47
N GLY A 102 4.04 -20.60 2.97
CA GLY A 102 3.26 -19.93 4.01
C GLY A 102 2.28 -18.87 3.49
N LEU A 103 2.01 -18.79 2.17
CA LEU A 103 1.04 -17.83 1.61
C LEU A 103 -0.37 -18.02 2.17
N ARG A 104 -0.77 -19.28 2.48
CA ARG A 104 -2.07 -19.58 3.09
C ARG A 104 -2.14 -19.13 4.55
N ASP A 105 -1.05 -19.28 5.29
CA ASP A 105 -0.99 -18.82 6.69
C ASP A 105 -1.08 -17.29 6.75
N ASP A 106 -0.46 -16.61 5.81
CA ASP A 106 -0.57 -15.15 5.70
C ASP A 106 -1.97 -14.72 5.30
N LEU A 107 -2.65 -15.46 4.43
CA LEU A 107 -4.06 -15.23 4.11
C LEU A 107 -4.95 -15.36 5.34
N GLU A 108 -4.73 -16.39 6.16
CA GLU A 108 -5.48 -16.56 7.43
C GLU A 108 -5.19 -15.43 8.42
N ARG A 109 -3.97 -14.90 8.47
CA ARG A 109 -3.65 -13.70 9.27
C ARG A 109 -4.43 -12.47 8.79
N VAL A 110 -4.48 -12.24 7.46
CA VAL A 110 -5.29 -11.16 6.89
C VAL A 110 -6.77 -11.35 7.21
N TYR A 111 -7.28 -12.57 7.19
CA TYR A 111 -8.66 -12.87 7.58
C TYR A 111 -8.89 -12.68 9.10
N ALA A 112 -7.91 -12.95 9.93
CA ALA A 112 -8.00 -12.67 11.37
C ALA A 112 -8.08 -11.16 11.63
N LEU A 113 -7.33 -10.35 10.88
CA LEU A 113 -7.36 -8.89 10.97
C LEU A 113 -8.66 -8.30 10.38
N PHE A 114 -9.16 -8.90 9.31
CA PHE A 114 -10.38 -8.46 8.62
C PHE A 114 -11.38 -9.62 8.45
N PRO A 115 -12.11 -10.02 9.51
CA PRO A 115 -13.03 -11.18 9.46
C PRO A 115 -14.10 -11.09 8.36
N ARG A 116 -14.54 -9.87 8.03
CA ARG A 116 -15.50 -9.63 6.94
C ARG A 116 -15.00 -10.09 5.58
N LEU A 117 -13.69 -10.00 5.33
CA LEU A 117 -13.11 -10.50 4.08
C LEU A 117 -13.20 -12.04 4.01
N LYS A 118 -13.04 -12.75 5.14
CA LYS A 118 -13.20 -14.20 5.22
C LYS A 118 -14.64 -14.64 4.94
N GLU A 119 -15.60 -13.97 5.56
CA GLU A 119 -17.04 -14.22 5.36
C GLU A 119 -17.45 -14.07 3.89
N ARG A 120 -16.81 -13.13 3.19
CA ARG A 120 -17.13 -12.74 1.81
C ARG A 120 -16.09 -13.19 0.79
N ARG A 121 -15.24 -14.17 1.13
CA ARG A 121 -14.08 -14.55 0.32
C ARG A 121 -14.41 -14.91 -1.14
N LYS A 122 -15.63 -15.39 -1.39
CA LYS A 122 -16.14 -15.76 -2.73
C LYS A 122 -16.99 -14.67 -3.38
N GLN A 123 -17.18 -13.52 -2.72
CA GLN A 123 -17.91 -12.39 -3.29
C GLN A 123 -17.01 -11.62 -4.26
N LEU A 124 -17.60 -11.07 -5.33
CA LEU A 124 -16.88 -10.18 -6.25
C LEU A 124 -16.53 -8.86 -5.55
N ALA A 125 -15.28 -8.44 -5.65
CA ALA A 125 -14.78 -7.25 -4.98
C ALA A 125 -15.55 -5.97 -5.36
N GLY A 126 -16.03 -5.87 -6.59
CA GLY A 126 -16.81 -4.73 -7.07
C GLY A 126 -18.18 -4.58 -6.40
N THR A 127 -18.71 -5.64 -5.75
CA THR A 127 -20.02 -5.62 -5.09
C THR A 127 -19.93 -5.32 -3.58
N MET A 128 -18.71 -5.11 -3.06
CA MET A 128 -18.49 -4.81 -1.66
C MET A 128 -18.73 -3.32 -1.34
N SER A 129 -19.04 -3.03 -0.09
CA SER A 129 -19.12 -1.65 0.40
C SER A 129 -17.76 -0.94 0.32
N GLY A 130 -17.76 0.40 0.32
CA GLY A 130 -16.50 1.17 0.26
C GLY A 130 -15.53 0.86 1.40
N GLY A 131 -16.02 0.61 2.61
CA GLY A 131 -15.20 0.22 3.76
C GLY A 131 -14.59 -1.18 3.58
N GLU A 132 -15.39 -2.14 3.11
CA GLU A 132 -14.89 -3.51 2.84
C GLU A 132 -13.87 -3.53 1.69
N GLN A 133 -14.08 -2.71 0.66
CA GLN A 133 -13.10 -2.54 -0.41
C GLN A 133 -11.78 -1.94 0.10
N GLN A 134 -11.84 -1.03 1.09
CA GLN A 134 -10.65 -0.49 1.72
C GLN A 134 -9.91 -1.55 2.53
N MET A 135 -10.63 -2.36 3.31
CA MET A 135 -10.04 -3.52 4.00
C MET A 135 -9.39 -4.48 3.01
N LEU A 136 -10.04 -4.75 1.88
CA LEU A 136 -9.50 -5.62 0.84
C LEU A 136 -8.23 -5.07 0.21
N ALA A 137 -8.18 -3.76 -0.10
CA ALA A 137 -6.98 -3.11 -0.66
C ALA A 137 -5.79 -3.20 0.31
N ILE A 138 -6.03 -2.97 1.60
CA ILE A 138 -5.03 -3.08 2.65
C ILE A 138 -4.63 -4.55 2.84
N GLY A 139 -5.59 -5.46 2.95
CA GLY A 139 -5.31 -6.90 3.06
C GLY A 139 -4.46 -7.42 1.90
N ARG A 140 -4.76 -6.99 0.66
CA ARG A 140 -3.95 -7.30 -0.51
C ARG A 140 -2.51 -6.78 -0.38
N ALA A 141 -2.33 -5.58 0.15
CA ALA A 141 -0.98 -5.04 0.39
C ALA A 141 -0.23 -5.83 1.47
N LEU A 142 -0.89 -6.26 2.54
CA LEU A 142 -0.30 -7.08 3.61
C LEU A 142 0.14 -8.46 3.10
N MET A 143 -0.55 -9.05 2.11
CA MET A 143 -0.13 -10.30 1.47
C MET A 143 1.25 -10.21 0.80
N ALA A 144 1.73 -9.01 0.46
CA ALA A 144 3.09 -8.80 -0.03
C ALA A 144 4.15 -8.90 1.08
N LYS A 145 3.77 -8.99 2.36
CA LYS A 145 4.66 -8.84 3.55
C LYS A 145 5.51 -7.57 3.44
N PRO A 146 4.88 -6.40 3.42
CA PRO A 146 5.62 -5.15 3.27
C PRO A 146 6.50 -4.90 4.49
N LYS A 147 7.68 -4.34 4.27
CA LYS A 147 8.54 -3.74 5.29
C LYS A 147 8.23 -2.25 5.48
N LEU A 148 7.65 -1.63 4.47
CA LEU A 148 7.14 -0.27 4.50
C LEU A 148 5.81 -0.23 3.75
N LEU A 149 4.74 0.10 4.46
CA LEU A 149 3.40 0.28 3.90
C LEU A 149 3.08 1.77 3.84
N LEU A 150 2.78 2.24 2.64
CA LEU A 150 2.31 3.59 2.37
C LEU A 150 0.79 3.54 2.14
N LEU A 151 0.04 4.35 2.89
CA LEU A 151 -1.42 4.42 2.79
C LEU A 151 -1.82 5.82 2.34
N ASP A 152 -2.49 5.92 1.19
CA ASP A 152 -3.02 7.19 0.69
C ASP A 152 -4.49 7.33 1.10
N GLU A 153 -4.75 8.26 2.01
CA GLU A 153 -6.07 8.54 2.60
C GLU A 153 -6.81 7.27 3.11
N PRO A 154 -6.19 6.48 4.01
CA PRO A 154 -6.88 5.35 4.60
C PRO A 154 -8.05 5.84 5.45
N SER A 155 -9.17 5.09 5.45
CA SER A 155 -10.29 5.38 6.34
C SER A 155 -9.81 5.42 7.79
N LEU A 156 -10.21 6.46 8.54
CA LEU A 156 -9.72 6.75 9.90
C LEU A 156 -9.82 5.56 10.89
N GLY A 157 -10.75 4.62 10.66
CA GLY A 157 -10.92 3.45 11.53
C GLY A 157 -9.98 2.28 11.28
N LEU A 158 -9.22 2.28 10.16
CA LEU A 158 -8.37 1.14 9.78
C LEU A 158 -6.89 1.32 10.15
N ALA A 159 -6.43 2.56 10.27
CA ALA A 159 -5.03 2.85 10.57
C ALA A 159 -4.54 2.20 11.89
N PRO A 160 -5.28 2.25 13.02
CA PRO A 160 -4.83 1.63 14.27
C PRO A 160 -4.68 0.10 14.20
N LEU A 161 -5.53 -0.57 13.40
CA LEU A 161 -5.49 -2.03 13.25
C LEU A 161 -4.25 -2.51 12.50
N ILE A 162 -3.68 -1.66 11.64
CA ILE A 162 -2.57 -2.03 10.76
C ILE A 162 -1.21 -1.75 11.41
N VAL A 163 -1.14 -0.75 12.28
CA VAL A 163 0.13 -0.34 12.94
C VAL A 163 0.75 -1.47 13.77
N GLY A 164 -0.08 -2.40 14.29
CA GLY A 164 0.40 -3.56 15.05
C GLY A 164 0.90 -4.74 14.21
N GLU A 165 0.73 -4.70 12.86
CA GLU A 165 1.02 -5.82 11.94
C GLU A 165 2.29 -5.62 11.10
N ILE A 166 2.88 -4.42 11.15
CA ILE A 166 4.08 -4.01 10.41
C ILE A 166 5.19 -3.64 11.37
#